data_80d84742af19cb246ac1fab3d12320a5
#
_entry.id   80d84742af19cb246ac1fab3d12320a5
#
_cell.length_a   1.000
_cell.length_b   1.000
_cell.length_c   1.000
_cell.angle_alpha   90.00
_cell.angle_beta   90.00
_cell.angle_gamma   90.00
#
_symmetry.space_group_name_H-M   'P 1'
#
loop_
_entity.id
_entity.type
_entity.pdbx_description
1 polymer ?
#
loop_
_entity_poly.entity_id
_entity_poly.type
_entity_poly.pdbx_seq_one_letter_code
_entity_poly.pdbx_strand_id
1 'polypeptide(L)'
;MEKLYKDHPEYRAVIGSEGRDKRFRNNIFEKVSIFTEERQNKGDIRVLGVSKNKRVWMYIPEKYVETEHENLKNWKVLVARVNGSGNLGEVLSTPVVEAPNEGYTQTFIGIGSFKVETEAQNALKYIKSKFCRTMLGILKITQDNNRDTWRMVPLQDFTAHSDIDWSKSVVEIDRQLYRKYDLTADEIEFIETHVKEMA
;
A
#
# COMPACT_ATOMS: atom_id res chain seq x y z
N MET A 1 16.24 13.13 -4.90
CA MET A 1 15.90 14.45 -5.49
C MET A 1 17.14 15.27 -5.87
N GLU A 2 18.17 15.40 -5.02
CA GLU A 2 19.36 16.22 -5.34
C GLU A 2 20.06 15.79 -6.63
N LYS A 3 20.30 14.49 -6.81
CA LYS A 3 20.91 13.93 -8.02
C LYS A 3 20.04 14.18 -9.26
N LEU A 4 18.70 14.05 -9.11
CA LEU A 4 17.76 14.35 -10.16
C LEU A 4 17.84 15.82 -10.60
N TYR A 5 17.89 16.76 -9.64
CA TYR A 5 17.99 18.19 -9.95
C TYR A 5 19.40 18.61 -10.46
N LYS A 6 20.42 17.82 -10.18
CA LYS A 6 21.75 18.04 -10.74
C LYS A 6 21.79 17.66 -12.23
N ASP A 7 21.22 16.51 -12.56
CA ASP A 7 21.20 15.99 -13.92
C ASP A 7 20.12 16.68 -14.79
N HIS A 8 19.03 17.15 -14.16
CA HIS A 8 17.85 17.77 -14.79
C HIS A 8 17.45 19.04 -14.02
N PRO A 9 18.21 20.16 -14.15
CA PRO A 9 17.91 21.40 -13.41
C PRO A 9 16.52 21.97 -13.68
N GLU A 10 15.98 21.74 -14.87
CA GLU A 10 14.65 22.17 -15.30
C GLU A 10 13.54 21.57 -14.45
N TYR A 11 13.71 20.37 -13.91
CA TYR A 11 12.70 19.73 -13.06
C TYR A 11 12.50 20.43 -11.72
N ARG A 12 13.48 21.23 -11.27
CA ARG A 12 13.34 22.00 -10.02
C ARG A 12 12.18 22.98 -10.07
N ALA A 13 11.97 23.64 -11.19
CA ALA A 13 10.85 24.56 -11.38
C ALA A 13 9.50 23.83 -11.47
N VAL A 14 9.47 22.66 -12.10
CA VAL A 14 8.24 21.88 -12.35
C VAL A 14 7.80 21.12 -11.08
N ILE A 15 8.73 20.53 -10.35
CA ILE A 15 8.46 19.78 -9.11
C ILE A 15 8.27 20.75 -7.93
N GLY A 16 9.02 21.85 -7.92
CA GLY A 16 8.93 22.90 -6.91
C GLY A 16 9.16 22.39 -5.48
N SER A 17 8.35 22.89 -4.53
CA SER A 17 8.46 22.51 -3.11
C SER A 17 8.10 21.04 -2.82
N GLU A 18 7.44 20.37 -3.75
CA GLU A 18 7.06 18.96 -3.61
C GLU A 18 8.28 18.02 -3.50
N GLY A 19 9.43 18.43 -4.02
CA GLY A 19 10.70 17.70 -3.89
C GLY A 19 11.30 17.69 -2.48
N ARG A 20 10.82 18.52 -1.57
CA ARG A 20 11.33 18.62 -0.20
C ARG A 20 11.25 17.31 0.58
N ASP A 21 10.15 16.57 0.40
CA ASP A 21 9.89 15.32 1.10
C ASP A 21 10.63 14.12 0.50
N LYS A 22 11.46 14.32 -0.52
CA LYS A 22 12.14 13.25 -1.27
C LYS A 22 11.18 12.18 -1.81
N ARG A 23 9.93 12.56 -2.12
CA ARG A 23 8.87 11.65 -2.59
C ARG A 23 8.44 11.99 -4.01
N PHE A 24 8.07 10.96 -4.74
CA PHE A 24 7.36 11.15 -6.00
C PHE A 24 5.87 11.41 -5.72
N ARG A 25 5.42 12.62 -6.02
CA ARG A 25 4.00 13.01 -5.88
C ARG A 25 3.13 12.32 -6.94
N ASN A 26 1.81 12.34 -6.71
CA ASN A 26 0.80 11.65 -7.55
C ASN A 26 0.85 12.00 -9.04
N ASN A 27 1.22 13.21 -9.41
CA ASN A 27 1.25 13.68 -10.80
C ASN A 27 2.68 13.74 -11.38
N ILE A 28 3.65 13.08 -10.75
CA ILE A 28 5.06 13.15 -11.15
C ILE A 28 5.28 12.65 -12.58
N PHE A 29 4.54 11.63 -13.02
CA PHE A 29 4.64 11.06 -14.35
C PHE A 29 4.23 12.02 -15.47
N GLU A 30 3.43 13.04 -15.15
CA GLU A 30 2.98 14.06 -16.07
C GLU A 30 3.89 15.29 -16.04
N LYS A 31 4.63 15.46 -14.95
CA LYS A 31 5.49 16.63 -14.73
C LYS A 31 6.90 16.48 -15.31
N VAL A 32 7.43 15.27 -15.35
CA VAL A 32 8.82 15.03 -15.73
C VAL A 32 8.91 13.87 -16.73
N SER A 33 9.71 14.04 -17.78
CA SER A 33 9.86 13.07 -18.87
C SER A 33 10.85 11.95 -18.59
N ILE A 34 11.40 11.88 -17.36
CA ILE A 34 12.40 10.87 -17.01
C ILE A 34 11.80 9.49 -16.79
N PHE A 35 10.49 9.40 -16.57
CA PHE A 35 9.79 8.13 -16.46
C PHE A 35 9.46 7.58 -17.84
N THR A 36 9.68 6.29 -18.04
CA THR A 36 9.42 5.58 -19.31
C THR A 36 8.43 4.44 -19.08
N GLU A 37 7.60 4.14 -20.08
CA GLU A 37 6.65 3.00 -20.01
C GLU A 37 7.37 1.66 -20.10
N GLU A 38 8.51 1.61 -20.77
CA GLU A 38 9.34 0.42 -20.91
C GLU A 38 10.67 0.59 -20.16
N ARG A 39 11.19 -0.52 -19.66
CA ARG A 39 12.50 -0.57 -19.02
C ARG A 39 13.59 -0.27 -20.03
N GLN A 40 14.39 0.75 -19.79
CA GLN A 40 15.51 1.15 -20.66
C GLN A 40 16.81 0.47 -20.24
N ASN A 41 17.02 0.25 -18.94
CA ASN A 41 18.23 -0.37 -18.41
C ASN A 41 17.87 -1.45 -17.38
N LYS A 42 18.77 -2.44 -17.21
CA LYS A 42 18.55 -3.57 -16.26
C LYS A 42 18.31 -3.11 -14.83
N GLY A 43 18.94 -2.00 -14.41
CA GLY A 43 18.81 -1.44 -13.06
C GLY A 43 17.64 -0.47 -12.88
N ASP A 44 16.83 -0.20 -13.91
CA ASP A 44 15.72 0.74 -13.76
C ASP A 44 14.68 0.18 -12.78
N ILE A 45 14.24 1.06 -11.88
CA ILE A 45 13.24 0.77 -10.86
C ILE A 45 11.85 0.97 -11.44
N ARG A 46 10.99 -0.04 -11.29
CA ARG A 46 9.58 0.04 -11.64
C ARG A 46 8.81 0.78 -10.55
N VAL A 47 7.95 1.72 -10.92
CA VAL A 47 7.24 2.59 -9.98
C VAL A 47 5.76 2.59 -10.32
N LEU A 48 4.92 2.23 -9.33
CA LEU A 48 3.47 2.35 -9.43
C LEU A 48 3.03 3.79 -9.14
N GLY A 49 2.25 4.34 -10.03
CA GLY A 49 1.66 5.66 -9.85
C GLY A 49 0.29 5.77 -10.51
N VAL A 50 -0.19 6.99 -10.62
CA VAL A 50 -1.43 7.31 -11.33
C VAL A 50 -1.11 8.34 -12.40
N SER A 51 -1.56 8.10 -13.62
CA SER A 51 -1.58 9.06 -14.72
C SER A 51 -2.94 9.02 -15.39
N LYS A 52 -3.51 10.19 -15.70
CA LYS A 52 -4.83 10.33 -16.32
C LYS A 52 -5.91 9.49 -15.60
N ASN A 53 -5.91 9.50 -14.27
CA ASN A 53 -6.80 8.75 -13.39
C ASN A 53 -6.71 7.21 -13.51
N LYS A 54 -5.66 6.67 -14.12
CA LYS A 54 -5.41 5.23 -14.20
C LYS A 54 -4.14 4.87 -13.45
N ARG A 55 -4.13 3.71 -12.80
CA ARG A 55 -2.91 3.11 -12.27
C ARG A 55 -2.01 2.72 -13.44
N VAL A 56 -0.78 3.18 -13.41
CA VAL A 56 0.23 2.88 -14.41
C VAL A 56 1.55 2.54 -13.76
N TRP A 57 2.31 1.70 -14.43
CA TRP A 57 3.67 1.36 -14.08
C TRP A 57 4.60 2.11 -15.01
N MET A 58 5.58 2.77 -14.44
CA MET A 58 6.63 3.41 -15.20
C MET A 58 7.99 3.05 -14.62
N TYR A 59 9.04 3.21 -15.39
CA TYR A 59 10.41 2.94 -15.00
C TYR A 59 11.19 4.24 -14.84
N ILE A 60 12.11 4.25 -13.87
CA ILE A 60 13.01 5.35 -13.62
C ILE A 60 14.43 4.81 -13.39
N PRO A 61 15.50 5.48 -13.86
CA PRO A 61 16.86 5.07 -13.56
C PRO A 61 17.11 4.97 -12.05
N GLU A 62 17.67 3.84 -11.60
CA GLU A 62 17.98 3.54 -10.20
C GLU A 62 18.70 4.69 -9.49
N LYS A 63 19.59 5.38 -10.19
CA LYS A 63 20.38 6.50 -9.64
C LYS A 63 19.55 7.64 -9.04
N TYR A 64 18.24 7.71 -9.33
CA TYR A 64 17.32 8.74 -8.81
C TYR A 64 16.42 8.24 -7.68
N VAL A 65 16.57 6.97 -7.30
CA VAL A 65 15.78 6.34 -6.23
C VAL A 65 16.67 6.09 -5.00
N GLU A 66 16.10 6.17 -3.80
CA GLU A 66 16.77 5.79 -2.55
C GLU A 66 16.75 4.25 -2.42
N THR A 67 17.78 3.60 -2.96
CA THR A 67 17.86 2.13 -3.04
C THR A 67 18.12 1.46 -1.70
N GLU A 68 18.63 2.21 -0.72
CA GLU A 68 18.90 1.68 0.63
C GLU A 68 17.64 1.63 1.51
N HIS A 69 16.53 2.20 1.06
CA HIS A 69 15.29 2.18 1.83
C HIS A 69 14.75 0.75 1.94
N GLU A 70 14.50 0.30 3.16
CA GLU A 70 14.09 -1.08 3.47
C GLU A 70 12.83 -1.51 2.71
N ASN A 71 11.86 -0.61 2.59
CA ASN A 71 10.62 -0.86 1.87
C ASN A 71 10.84 -1.15 0.37
N LEU A 72 11.88 -0.57 -0.25
CA LEU A 72 12.23 -0.88 -1.63
C LEU A 72 12.85 -2.28 -1.75
N LYS A 73 13.62 -2.70 -0.75
CA LYS A 73 14.36 -3.99 -0.79
C LYS A 73 13.50 -5.21 -0.50
N ASN A 74 12.29 -5.04 0.02
CA ASN A 74 11.44 -6.12 0.51
C ASN A 74 10.07 -6.14 -0.16
N TRP A 75 9.38 -7.26 -0.03
CA TRP A 75 7.98 -7.39 -0.39
C TRP A 75 7.10 -6.51 0.49
N LYS A 76 6.00 -5.99 -0.05
CA LYS A 76 5.07 -5.09 0.64
C LYS A 76 3.69 -5.15 0.03
N VAL A 77 2.69 -4.68 0.76
CA VAL A 77 1.34 -4.47 0.22
C VAL A 77 1.11 -2.99 0.00
N LEU A 78 0.74 -2.60 -1.21
CA LEU A 78 0.35 -1.23 -1.51
C LEU A 78 -1.15 -1.05 -1.39
N VAL A 79 -1.54 0.00 -0.67
CA VAL A 79 -2.91 0.45 -0.52
C VAL A 79 -3.00 1.90 -1.01
N ALA A 80 -4.10 2.27 -1.65
CA ALA A 80 -4.32 3.66 -2.02
C ALA A 80 -4.33 4.55 -0.77
N ARG A 81 -3.59 5.65 -0.81
CA ARG A 81 -3.55 6.62 0.30
C ARG A 81 -4.92 7.26 0.54
N VAL A 82 -5.65 7.54 -0.53
CA VAL A 82 -6.99 8.12 -0.45
C VAL A 82 -7.99 7.09 -0.94
N ASN A 83 -9.02 6.80 -0.14
CA ASN A 83 -10.02 5.79 -0.47
C ASN A 83 -11.38 6.10 0.15
N GLY A 84 -12.43 5.96 -0.66
CA GLY A 84 -13.80 6.06 -0.23
C GLY A 84 -14.20 7.42 0.34
N SER A 85 -15.19 7.43 1.22
CA SER A 85 -15.72 8.63 1.91
C SER A 85 -15.24 8.75 3.36
N GLY A 86 -14.64 7.69 3.92
CA GLY A 86 -14.30 7.56 5.33
C GLY A 86 -15.34 6.79 6.15
N ASN A 87 -16.37 6.24 5.51
CA ASN A 87 -17.36 5.43 6.20
C ASN A 87 -16.79 4.07 6.62
N LEU A 88 -17.27 3.58 7.76
CA LEU A 88 -16.92 2.25 8.24
C LEU A 88 -17.32 1.17 7.21
N GLY A 89 -16.48 0.17 7.04
CA GLY A 89 -16.77 -1.00 6.22
C GLY A 89 -16.60 -0.82 4.72
N GLU A 90 -16.08 0.31 4.26
CA GLU A 90 -15.78 0.51 2.85
C GLU A 90 -14.72 -0.47 2.32
N VAL A 91 -14.83 -0.81 1.04
CA VAL A 91 -13.77 -1.55 0.34
C VAL A 91 -12.57 -0.66 0.09
N LEU A 92 -11.38 -1.20 0.22
CA LEU A 92 -10.14 -0.52 -0.16
C LEU A 92 -9.95 -0.62 -1.68
N SER A 93 -9.48 0.46 -2.30
CA SER A 93 -9.18 0.46 -3.73
C SER A 93 -8.04 -0.54 -4.01
N THR A 94 -8.41 -1.70 -4.50
CA THR A 94 -7.57 -2.80 -4.97
C THR A 94 -6.13 -2.82 -4.39
N PRO A 95 -5.93 -3.31 -3.17
CA PRO A 95 -4.59 -3.51 -2.62
C PRO A 95 -3.80 -4.50 -3.49
N VAL A 96 -2.50 -4.29 -3.63
CA VAL A 96 -1.62 -5.15 -4.45
C VAL A 96 -0.33 -5.48 -3.71
N VAL A 97 0.20 -6.68 -3.93
CA VAL A 97 1.54 -7.05 -3.47
C VAL A 97 2.57 -6.53 -4.45
N GLU A 98 3.63 -5.94 -3.92
CA GLU A 98 4.76 -5.42 -4.67
C GLU A 98 6.04 -6.15 -4.32
N ALA A 99 6.80 -6.46 -5.35
CA ALA A 99 8.09 -7.14 -5.23
C ALA A 99 9.22 -6.22 -4.72
N PRO A 100 10.35 -6.80 -4.30
CA PRO A 100 11.58 -6.04 -4.11
C PRO A 100 11.98 -5.29 -5.39
N ASN A 101 12.59 -4.13 -5.22
CA ASN A 101 12.99 -3.20 -6.28
C ASN A 101 11.83 -2.61 -7.09
N GLU A 102 10.63 -2.62 -6.52
CA GLU A 102 9.47 -1.90 -7.04
C GLU A 102 9.08 -0.78 -6.07
N GLY A 103 8.89 0.41 -6.61
CA GLY A 103 8.55 1.62 -5.87
C GLY A 103 7.13 2.09 -6.16
N TYR A 104 6.72 3.15 -5.48
CA TYR A 104 5.42 3.76 -5.67
C TYR A 104 5.45 5.27 -5.42
N THR A 105 4.50 5.97 -6.03
CA THR A 105 4.29 7.40 -5.79
C THR A 105 3.49 7.61 -4.50
N GLN A 106 3.42 8.84 -4.04
CA GLN A 106 2.67 9.24 -2.84
C GLN A 106 1.15 8.95 -2.92
N THR A 107 0.65 8.53 -4.08
CA THR A 107 -0.73 8.05 -4.24
C THR A 107 -1.02 6.78 -3.43
N PHE A 108 0.04 6.04 -3.08
CA PHE A 108 -0.04 4.81 -2.32
C PHE A 108 0.70 4.92 -0.99
N ILE A 109 0.35 4.02 -0.07
CA ILE A 109 1.12 3.70 1.13
C ILE A 109 1.57 2.25 1.04
N GLY A 110 2.79 1.97 1.51
CA GLY A 110 3.30 0.60 1.62
C GLY A 110 3.10 0.08 3.04
N ILE A 111 2.51 -1.08 3.15
CA ILE A 111 2.28 -1.79 4.41
C ILE A 111 3.18 -3.01 4.46
N GLY A 112 3.91 -3.13 5.57
CA GLY A 112 4.85 -4.21 5.81
C GLY A 112 6.18 -4.04 5.07
N SER A 113 7.11 -4.92 5.41
CA SER A 113 8.43 -5.07 4.81
C SER A 113 8.80 -6.55 4.99
N PHE A 114 8.34 -7.38 4.04
CA PHE A 114 8.39 -8.84 4.15
C PHE A 114 9.57 -9.40 3.39
N LYS A 115 10.19 -10.45 3.93
CA LYS A 115 11.34 -11.11 3.28
C LYS A 115 10.93 -12.03 2.14
N VAL A 116 9.73 -12.59 2.21
CA VAL A 116 9.21 -13.52 1.22
C VAL A 116 7.81 -13.10 0.75
N GLU A 117 7.49 -13.46 -0.49
CA GLU A 117 6.22 -13.11 -1.12
C GLU A 117 5.01 -13.64 -0.36
N THR A 118 5.09 -14.87 0.17
CA THR A 118 4.00 -15.51 0.89
C THR A 118 3.54 -14.71 2.10
N GLU A 119 4.46 -14.09 2.84
CA GLU A 119 4.12 -13.20 3.96
C GLU A 119 3.36 -11.96 3.48
N ALA A 120 3.77 -11.36 2.36
CA ALA A 120 3.06 -10.23 1.76
C ALA A 120 1.67 -10.62 1.24
N GLN A 121 1.53 -11.81 0.67
CA GLN A 121 0.23 -12.36 0.24
C GLN A 121 -0.70 -12.61 1.45
N ASN A 122 -0.17 -13.13 2.55
CA ASN A 122 -0.91 -13.31 3.79
C ASN A 122 -1.37 -11.95 4.38
N ALA A 123 -0.47 -10.96 4.39
CA ALA A 123 -0.81 -9.59 4.78
C ALA A 123 -1.88 -8.97 3.86
N LEU A 124 -1.84 -9.25 2.56
CA LEU A 124 -2.88 -8.81 1.62
C LEU A 124 -4.24 -9.41 1.97
N LYS A 125 -4.32 -10.71 2.30
CA LYS A 125 -5.57 -11.35 2.75
C LYS A 125 -6.08 -10.71 4.04
N TYR A 126 -5.19 -10.45 5.00
CA TYR A 126 -5.54 -9.74 6.24
C TYR A 126 -6.12 -8.35 5.97
N ILE A 127 -5.47 -7.56 5.12
CA ILE A 127 -5.93 -6.20 4.75
C ILE A 127 -7.30 -6.22 4.07
N LYS A 128 -7.60 -7.28 3.32
CA LYS A 128 -8.91 -7.48 2.68
C LYS A 128 -9.99 -7.96 3.66
N SER A 129 -9.63 -8.54 4.81
CA SER A 129 -10.57 -9.07 5.78
C SER A 129 -11.53 -8.01 6.32
N LYS A 130 -12.73 -8.40 6.66
CA LYS A 130 -13.74 -7.53 7.29
C LYS A 130 -13.25 -7.06 8.65
N PHE A 131 -12.60 -7.93 9.43
CA PHE A 131 -12.01 -7.61 10.72
C PHE A 131 -11.00 -6.45 10.59
N CYS A 132 -10.00 -6.57 9.72
CA CYS A 132 -8.98 -5.53 9.54
C CYS A 132 -9.61 -4.19 9.12
N ARG A 133 -10.57 -4.21 8.20
CA ARG A 133 -11.23 -3.00 7.71
C ARG A 133 -12.18 -2.37 8.74
N THR A 134 -12.75 -3.16 9.63
CA THR A 134 -13.48 -2.67 10.80
C THR A 134 -12.53 -1.90 11.72
N MET A 135 -11.40 -2.51 12.07
CA MET A 135 -10.39 -1.88 12.94
C MET A 135 -9.81 -0.61 12.30
N LEU A 136 -9.57 -0.62 10.99
CA LEU A 136 -9.17 0.58 10.25
C LEU A 136 -10.24 1.67 10.32
N GLY A 137 -11.51 1.30 10.21
CA GLY A 137 -12.66 2.22 10.23
C GLY A 137 -12.83 2.96 11.55
N ILE A 138 -12.34 2.44 12.68
CA ILE A 138 -12.47 3.07 14.00
C ILE A 138 -11.82 4.46 14.02
N LEU A 139 -10.66 4.63 13.38
CA LEU A 139 -9.93 5.91 13.34
C LEU A 139 -10.04 6.64 11.99
N LYS A 140 -10.64 6.01 10.99
CA LYS A 140 -10.78 6.60 9.66
C LYS A 140 -12.03 7.46 9.57
N ILE A 141 -11.87 8.76 9.79
CA ILE A 141 -12.93 9.77 9.70
C ILE A 141 -12.89 10.57 8.39
N THR A 142 -11.91 10.33 7.54
CA THR A 142 -11.73 10.98 6.23
C THR A 142 -11.31 9.94 5.19
N GLN A 143 -11.14 10.37 3.95
CA GLN A 143 -10.63 9.50 2.87
C GLN A 143 -9.16 9.10 3.04
N ASP A 144 -8.38 9.80 3.88
CA ASP A 144 -6.93 9.58 4.02
C ASP A 144 -6.63 8.31 4.86
N ASN A 145 -5.89 7.38 4.28
CA ASN A 145 -5.38 6.17 4.92
C ASN A 145 -3.96 6.41 5.47
N ASN A 146 -3.76 7.49 6.22
CA ASN A 146 -2.46 7.78 6.81
C ASN A 146 -2.07 6.78 7.92
N ARG A 147 -0.84 6.90 8.43
CA ARG A 147 -0.32 5.99 9.47
C ARG A 147 -1.19 5.95 10.73
N ASP A 148 -1.78 7.07 11.11
CA ASP A 148 -2.57 7.16 12.35
C ASP A 148 -3.88 6.40 12.24
N THR A 149 -4.49 6.32 11.05
CA THR A 149 -5.71 5.54 10.82
C THR A 149 -5.49 4.03 11.00
N TRP A 150 -4.27 3.55 10.75
CA TRP A 150 -3.90 2.14 10.91
C TRP A 150 -3.53 1.75 12.35
N ARG A 151 -3.44 2.70 13.27
CA ARG A 151 -2.94 2.46 14.63
C ARG A 151 -3.76 1.45 15.43
N MET A 152 -5.07 1.33 15.15
CA MET A 152 -5.96 0.38 15.82
C MET A 152 -6.00 -0.99 15.15
N VAL A 153 -5.42 -1.13 13.97
CA VAL A 153 -5.34 -2.41 13.27
C VAL A 153 -4.28 -3.29 13.95
N PRO A 154 -4.65 -4.42 14.55
CA PRO A 154 -3.70 -5.28 15.26
C PRO A 154 -2.67 -5.88 14.31
N LEU A 155 -1.40 -5.85 14.72
CA LEU A 155 -0.33 -6.51 13.97
C LEU A 155 -0.49 -8.03 14.09
N GLN A 156 -0.37 -8.74 12.97
CA GLN A 156 -0.42 -10.19 12.90
C GLN A 156 0.97 -10.78 12.58
N ASP A 157 1.16 -12.04 12.91
CA ASP A 157 2.23 -12.85 12.34
C ASP A 157 1.77 -13.39 10.99
N PHE A 158 2.52 -13.09 9.92
CA PHE A 158 2.22 -13.54 8.56
C PHE A 158 3.10 -14.70 8.13
N THR A 159 3.95 -15.21 9.02
CA THR A 159 4.84 -16.36 8.76
C THR A 159 4.09 -17.69 8.84
N ALA A 160 4.79 -18.77 8.52
CA ALA A 160 4.26 -20.14 8.67
C ALA A 160 4.01 -20.55 10.13
N HIS A 161 4.49 -19.78 11.11
CA HIS A 161 4.30 -20.02 12.55
C HIS A 161 3.09 -19.28 13.13
N SER A 162 2.33 -18.57 12.30
CA SER A 162 1.14 -17.84 12.70
C SER A 162 0.08 -18.75 13.34
N ASP A 163 -0.64 -18.19 14.32
CA ASP A 163 -1.85 -18.79 14.89
C ASP A 163 -3.07 -18.66 13.95
N ILE A 164 -2.94 -17.94 12.84
CA ILE A 164 -3.92 -17.84 11.77
C ILE A 164 -3.47 -18.71 10.59
N ASP A 165 -4.34 -19.58 10.11
CA ASP A 165 -4.11 -20.34 8.87
C ASP A 165 -4.37 -19.46 7.65
N TRP A 166 -3.32 -18.80 7.15
CA TRP A 166 -3.37 -17.93 5.99
C TRP A 166 -3.61 -18.65 4.66
N SER A 167 -3.59 -19.98 4.62
CA SER A 167 -3.94 -20.76 3.42
C SER A 167 -5.43 -20.64 3.07
N LYS A 168 -6.24 -20.29 4.04
CA LYS A 168 -7.70 -20.21 3.95
C LYS A 168 -8.20 -19.01 3.14
N SER A 169 -9.48 -19.03 2.81
CA SER A 169 -10.19 -17.89 2.21
C SER A 169 -10.25 -16.71 3.18
N VAL A 170 -10.48 -15.50 2.65
CA VAL A 170 -10.61 -14.29 3.48
C VAL A 170 -11.75 -14.44 4.50
N VAL A 171 -12.86 -15.05 4.14
CA VAL A 171 -14.00 -15.32 5.04
C VAL A 171 -13.60 -16.26 6.17
N GLU A 172 -12.84 -17.31 5.90
CA GLU A 172 -12.36 -18.22 6.93
C GLU A 172 -11.30 -17.57 7.83
N ILE A 173 -10.47 -16.69 7.28
CA ILE A 173 -9.52 -15.85 8.04
C ILE A 173 -10.29 -14.90 8.97
N ASP A 174 -11.36 -14.26 8.52
CA ASP A 174 -12.22 -13.44 9.38
C ASP A 174 -12.73 -14.24 10.59
N ARG A 175 -13.24 -15.44 10.36
CA ARG A 175 -13.71 -16.34 11.45
C ARG A 175 -12.62 -16.72 12.45
N GLN A 176 -11.37 -16.88 11.98
CA GLN A 176 -10.22 -17.13 12.87
C GLN A 176 -9.88 -15.89 13.68
N LEU A 177 -9.90 -14.71 13.05
CA LEU A 177 -9.66 -13.43 13.74
C LEU A 177 -10.75 -13.13 14.76
N TYR A 178 -12.03 -13.37 14.47
CA TYR A 178 -13.13 -13.20 15.43
C TYR A 178 -12.91 -14.05 16.68
N ARG A 179 -12.51 -15.32 16.52
CA ARG A 179 -12.17 -16.20 17.65
C ARG A 179 -10.93 -15.75 18.41
N LYS A 180 -9.88 -15.34 17.68
CA LYS A 180 -8.62 -14.88 18.29
C LYS A 180 -8.82 -13.68 19.20
N TYR A 181 -9.73 -12.79 18.83
CA TYR A 181 -10.03 -11.55 19.56
C TYR A 181 -11.29 -11.64 20.42
N ASP A 182 -11.84 -12.84 20.64
CA ASP A 182 -12.99 -13.12 21.48
C ASP A 182 -14.19 -12.20 21.19
N LEU A 183 -14.48 -11.95 19.89
CA LEU A 183 -15.63 -11.14 19.52
C LEU A 183 -16.94 -11.83 19.91
N THR A 184 -17.84 -11.04 20.48
CA THR A 184 -19.22 -11.48 20.79
C THR A 184 -20.03 -11.72 19.52
N ALA A 185 -21.15 -12.45 19.65
CA ALA A 185 -22.07 -12.69 18.52
C ALA A 185 -22.59 -11.39 17.92
N ASP A 186 -22.91 -10.40 18.76
CA ASP A 186 -23.44 -9.09 18.30
C ASP A 186 -22.37 -8.29 17.54
N GLU A 187 -21.09 -8.33 17.96
CA GLU A 187 -20.00 -7.69 17.25
C GLU A 187 -19.73 -8.36 15.90
N ILE A 188 -19.78 -9.69 15.85
CA ILE A 188 -19.64 -10.44 14.59
C ILE A 188 -20.78 -10.08 13.64
N GLU A 189 -22.03 -10.09 14.11
CA GLU A 189 -23.21 -9.73 13.30
C GLU A 189 -23.08 -8.29 12.78
N PHE A 190 -22.62 -7.36 13.62
CA PHE A 190 -22.35 -5.99 13.19
C PHE A 190 -21.32 -5.93 12.07
N ILE A 191 -20.18 -6.61 12.21
CA ILE A 191 -19.12 -6.64 11.18
C ILE A 191 -19.67 -7.27 9.88
N GLU A 192 -20.35 -8.42 9.98
CA GLU A 192 -20.83 -9.15 8.82
C GLU A 192 -21.88 -8.37 8.01
N THR A 193 -22.70 -7.55 8.68
CA THR A 193 -23.77 -6.78 8.05
C THR A 193 -23.33 -5.40 7.56
N HIS A 194 -22.34 -4.75 8.20
CA HIS A 194 -21.94 -3.38 7.87
C HIS A 194 -20.67 -3.30 7.03
N VAL A 195 -19.82 -4.33 7.02
CA VAL A 195 -18.57 -4.34 6.27
C VAL A 195 -18.72 -5.12 4.97
N LYS A 196 -18.54 -4.45 3.84
CA LYS A 196 -18.64 -5.07 2.52
C LYS A 196 -17.56 -6.13 2.31
N GLU A 197 -17.90 -7.19 1.60
CA GLU A 197 -16.93 -8.21 1.23
C GLU A 197 -15.90 -7.67 0.23
N MET A 198 -14.65 -8.16 0.34
CA MET A 198 -13.59 -7.93 -0.65
C MET A 198 -13.04 -9.29 -1.09
N ALA A 199 -13.12 -9.53 -2.39
CA ALA A 199 -12.53 -10.71 -3.03
C ALA A 199 -10.99 -10.61 -3.14
#